data_7ae828fd193b7c555d135412db0abd3c
#
_entry.id   7ae828fd193b7c555d135412db0abd3c
#
_cell.length_a   1.000
_cell.length_b   1.000
_cell.length_c   1.000
_cell.angle_alpha   90.00
_cell.angle_beta   90.00
_cell.angle_gamma   90.00
#
_symmetry.space_group_name_H-M   'P 1'
#
loop_
_entity.id
_entity.type
_entity.pdbx_description
1 polymer ?
#
loop_
_entity_poly.entity_id
_entity_poly.type
_entity_poly.pdbx_seq_one_letter_code
_entity_poly.pdbx_strand_id
1 'polypeptide(L)'
;MQEAIDRAHAYHEAGADVLFIEAPRSVDELKLIRKSFDLNIPLLANMVEGGKTPVKTANDLKSLGFNIVIFPGGAVRAATFQLQEYYAGLLENGSNAEFSKRMHDFDSLNAVIGTPELLSIGKKYE
;
A
#
# COMPACT_ATOMS: atom_id res chain seq x y z
N MET A 1 -12.31 0.56 21.50
CA MET A 1 -11.35 1.63 21.13
C MET A 1 -10.46 2.04 22.31
N GLN A 2 -10.99 2.37 23.50
CA GLN A 2 -10.16 2.86 24.62
C GLN A 2 -9.01 1.89 24.99
N GLU A 3 -9.28 0.61 25.17
CA GLU A 3 -8.25 -0.38 25.44
C GLU A 3 -7.11 -0.44 24.40
N ALA A 4 -7.43 -0.19 23.11
CA ALA A 4 -6.42 -0.14 22.06
C ALA A 4 -5.54 1.13 22.17
N ILE A 5 -6.12 2.25 22.59
CA ILE A 5 -5.40 3.48 22.86
C ILE A 5 -4.49 3.31 24.09
N ASP A 6 -4.99 2.71 25.15
CA ASP A 6 -4.21 2.47 26.39
C ASP A 6 -2.99 1.57 26.10
N ARG A 7 -3.18 0.50 25.30
CA ARG A 7 -2.06 -0.34 24.84
C ARG A 7 -1.06 0.44 23.97
N ALA A 8 -1.53 1.28 23.07
CA ALA A 8 -0.64 2.08 22.24
C ALA A 8 0.19 3.07 23.06
N HIS A 9 -0.36 3.67 24.12
CA HIS A 9 0.41 4.46 25.10
C HIS A 9 1.52 3.60 25.75
N ALA A 10 1.18 2.41 26.25
CA ALA A 10 2.16 1.51 26.84
C ALA A 10 3.26 1.09 25.84
N TYR A 11 2.93 0.88 24.57
CA TYR A 11 3.92 0.59 23.55
C TYR A 11 4.84 1.79 23.28
N HIS A 12 4.31 2.99 23.24
CA HIS A 12 5.13 4.20 23.09
C HIS A 12 6.09 4.38 24.28
N GLU A 13 5.59 4.22 25.51
CA GLU A 13 6.41 4.27 26.74
C GLU A 13 7.51 3.20 26.75
N ALA A 14 7.24 2.04 26.13
CA ALA A 14 8.21 0.97 25.96
C ALA A 14 9.21 1.20 24.80
N GLY A 15 9.10 2.31 24.07
CA GLY A 15 10.05 2.72 23.04
C GLY A 15 9.59 2.52 21.59
N ALA A 16 8.30 2.33 21.33
CA ALA A 16 7.80 2.30 19.94
C ALA A 16 7.88 3.68 19.30
N ASP A 17 8.50 3.78 18.12
CA ASP A 17 8.67 5.02 17.36
C ASP A 17 7.41 5.39 16.55
N VAL A 18 6.62 4.42 16.14
CA VAL A 18 5.39 4.59 15.35
C VAL A 18 4.27 3.77 15.96
N LEU A 19 3.09 4.35 16.06
CA LEU A 19 1.93 3.64 16.59
C LEU A 19 0.95 3.26 15.48
N PHE A 20 0.46 2.04 15.55
CA PHE A 20 -0.55 1.50 14.65
C PHE A 20 -1.71 0.88 15.45
N ILE A 21 -2.90 1.48 15.34
CA ILE A 21 -4.13 0.96 15.92
C ILE A 21 -4.98 0.37 14.79
N GLU A 22 -5.16 -0.96 14.83
CA GLU A 22 -5.83 -1.73 13.78
C GLU A 22 -7.33 -1.47 13.72
N ALA A 23 -7.85 -1.37 12.52
CA ALA A 23 -9.26 -1.41 12.16
C ALA A 23 -10.18 -0.41 12.88
N PRO A 24 -9.87 0.90 12.93
CA PRO A 24 -10.86 1.89 13.30
C PRO A 24 -12.05 1.83 12.33
N ARG A 25 -13.27 1.90 12.87
CA ARG A 25 -14.50 1.64 12.10
C ARG A 25 -15.17 2.88 11.54
N SER A 26 -14.66 4.05 11.90
CA SER A 26 -15.22 5.33 11.47
C SER A 26 -14.16 6.43 11.41
N VAL A 27 -14.50 7.53 10.71
CA VAL A 27 -13.67 8.72 10.70
C VAL A 27 -13.55 9.32 12.11
N ASP A 28 -14.57 9.20 12.94
CA ASP A 28 -14.53 9.72 14.31
C ASP A 28 -13.60 8.89 15.20
N GLU A 29 -13.50 7.59 14.98
CA GLU A 29 -12.47 6.76 15.62
C GLU A 29 -11.06 7.14 15.16
N LEU A 30 -10.84 7.43 13.87
CA LEU A 30 -9.56 7.96 13.38
C LEU A 30 -9.20 9.29 14.06
N LYS A 31 -10.15 10.20 14.17
CA LYS A 31 -9.95 11.47 14.90
C LYS A 31 -9.66 11.24 16.38
N LEU A 32 -10.38 10.32 17.02
CA LEU A 32 -10.16 9.97 18.43
C LEU A 32 -8.75 9.44 18.64
N ILE A 33 -8.31 8.50 17.78
CA ILE A 33 -6.94 7.98 17.81
C ILE A 33 -5.94 9.11 17.71
N ARG A 34 -6.04 9.99 16.70
CA ARG A 34 -5.09 11.11 16.58
C ARG A 34 -5.10 12.04 17.79
N LYS A 35 -6.27 12.34 18.35
CA LYS A 35 -6.43 13.22 19.51
C LYS A 35 -5.85 12.64 20.79
N SER A 36 -5.68 11.32 20.85
CA SER A 36 -5.18 10.63 22.05
C SER A 36 -3.65 10.65 22.18
N PHE A 37 -2.93 11.13 21.17
CA PHE A 37 -1.47 11.17 21.16
C PHE A 37 -0.94 12.56 20.79
N ASP A 38 0.27 12.89 21.25
CA ASP A 38 0.96 14.10 20.86
C ASP A 38 1.27 14.13 19.36
N LEU A 39 1.29 15.32 18.75
CA LEU A 39 1.49 15.48 17.30
C LEU A 39 2.86 15.00 16.80
N ASN A 40 3.85 14.92 17.68
CA ASN A 40 5.18 14.39 17.37
C ASN A 40 5.25 12.86 17.34
N ILE A 41 4.22 12.16 17.83
CA ILE A 41 4.14 10.70 17.76
C ILE A 41 3.57 10.29 16.40
N PRO A 42 4.36 9.63 15.52
CA PRO A 42 3.88 9.22 14.22
C PRO A 42 2.80 8.13 14.32
N LEU A 43 1.72 8.31 13.58
CA LEU A 43 0.64 7.35 13.47
C LEU A 43 0.57 6.76 12.06
N LEU A 44 0.39 5.43 12.00
CA LEU A 44 0.16 4.69 10.77
C LEU A 44 -1.33 4.38 10.62
N ALA A 45 -1.86 4.55 9.41
CA ALA A 45 -3.20 4.13 9.01
C ALA A 45 -3.11 3.01 7.95
N ASN A 46 -3.91 1.96 8.13
CA ASN A 46 -4.02 0.83 7.22
C ASN A 46 -5.33 0.91 6.42
N MET A 47 -5.21 1.09 5.09
CA MET A 47 -6.32 1.24 4.16
C MET A 47 -6.52 -0.04 3.36
N VAL A 48 -7.26 -0.99 3.95
CA VAL A 48 -7.59 -2.27 3.29
C VAL A 48 -8.93 -2.13 2.57
N GLU A 49 -8.94 -2.28 1.25
CA GLU A 49 -10.16 -2.27 0.45
C GLU A 49 -11.09 -3.42 0.85
N GLY A 50 -12.35 -3.10 1.13
CA GLY A 50 -13.34 -4.06 1.66
C GLY A 50 -13.12 -4.42 3.14
N GLY A 51 -12.18 -3.76 3.83
CA GLY A 51 -11.97 -3.90 5.27
C GLY A 51 -13.00 -3.15 6.12
N LYS A 52 -12.76 -3.09 7.43
CA LYS A 52 -13.67 -2.42 8.38
C LYS A 52 -13.46 -0.90 8.44
N THR A 53 -12.25 -0.44 8.15
CA THR A 53 -11.90 0.99 8.14
C THR A 53 -12.39 1.64 6.87
N PRO A 54 -13.09 2.80 6.93
CA PRO A 54 -13.45 3.54 5.74
C PRO A 54 -12.20 3.98 4.97
N VAL A 55 -12.07 3.54 3.72
CA VAL A 55 -10.93 3.91 2.88
C VAL A 55 -10.91 5.42 2.65
N LYS A 56 -9.76 6.03 2.89
CA LYS A 56 -9.50 7.45 2.74
C LYS A 56 -8.29 7.67 1.85
N THR A 57 -8.22 8.83 1.22
CA THR A 57 -7.02 9.24 0.49
C THR A 57 -5.87 9.55 1.46
N ALA A 58 -4.64 9.48 0.97
CA ALA A 58 -3.46 9.88 1.75
C ALA A 58 -3.57 11.34 2.24
N ASN A 59 -4.15 12.24 1.43
CA ASN A 59 -4.38 13.64 1.81
C ASN A 59 -5.41 13.78 2.92
N ASP A 60 -6.51 13.01 2.90
CA ASP A 60 -7.50 13.00 3.98
C ASP A 60 -6.85 12.54 5.30
N LEU A 61 -6.06 11.46 5.25
CA LEU A 61 -5.38 10.93 6.43
C LEU A 61 -4.31 11.89 6.96
N LYS A 62 -3.56 12.55 6.07
CA LYS A 62 -2.65 13.63 6.45
C LYS A 62 -3.39 14.76 7.16
N SER A 63 -4.56 15.18 6.65
CA SER A 63 -5.40 16.22 7.26
C SER A 63 -5.95 15.80 8.62
N LEU A 64 -6.15 14.50 8.85
CA LEU A 64 -6.49 13.91 10.14
C LEU A 64 -5.28 13.78 11.08
N GLY A 65 -4.04 14.03 10.60
CA GLY A 65 -2.82 13.99 11.38
C GLY A 65 -2.11 12.62 11.39
N PHE A 66 -2.42 11.73 10.46
CA PHE A 66 -1.65 10.50 10.25
C PHE A 66 -0.42 10.78 9.39
N ASN A 67 0.68 10.11 9.69
CA ASN A 67 1.99 10.33 9.09
C ASN A 67 2.34 9.29 8.04
N ILE A 68 1.86 8.06 8.22
CA ILE A 68 2.11 6.92 7.35
C ILE A 68 0.77 6.31 6.95
N VAL A 69 0.65 5.94 5.68
CA VAL A 69 -0.49 5.14 5.18
C VAL A 69 0.02 3.97 4.38
N ILE A 70 -0.59 2.80 4.57
CA ILE A 70 -0.34 1.60 3.80
C ILE A 70 -1.63 1.11 3.13
N PHE A 71 -1.47 0.56 1.92
CA PHE A 71 -2.51 -0.13 1.13
C PHE A 71 -2.01 -1.55 0.87
N PRO A 72 -2.00 -2.44 1.88
CA PRO A 72 -1.19 -3.65 1.88
C PRO A 72 -1.63 -4.70 0.86
N GLY A 73 -2.91 -4.72 0.51
CA GLY A 73 -3.47 -5.69 -0.43
C GLY A 73 -3.65 -5.18 -1.86
N GLY A 74 -3.57 -3.88 -2.09
CA GLY A 74 -3.97 -3.25 -3.35
C GLY A 74 -3.20 -3.78 -4.56
N ALA A 75 -1.87 -3.79 -4.48
CA ALA A 75 -1.02 -4.24 -5.59
C ALA A 75 -1.26 -5.71 -5.95
N VAL A 76 -1.30 -6.59 -4.95
CA VAL A 76 -1.55 -8.04 -5.18
C VAL A 76 -2.93 -8.28 -5.76
N ARG A 77 -3.96 -7.61 -5.25
CA ARG A 77 -5.34 -7.73 -5.76
C ARG A 77 -5.46 -7.25 -7.20
N ALA A 78 -4.86 -6.11 -7.52
CA ALA A 78 -4.85 -5.56 -8.88
C ALA A 78 -4.11 -6.49 -9.85
N ALA A 79 -2.92 -6.97 -9.47
CA ALA A 79 -2.13 -7.91 -10.27
C ALA A 79 -2.87 -9.23 -10.48
N THR A 80 -3.46 -9.80 -9.43
CA THR A 80 -4.20 -11.07 -9.52
C THR A 80 -5.41 -10.94 -10.45
N PHE A 81 -6.18 -9.87 -10.34
CA PHE A 81 -7.30 -9.61 -11.24
C PHE A 81 -6.83 -9.54 -12.70
N GLN A 82 -5.76 -8.79 -12.97
CA GLN A 82 -5.20 -8.66 -14.30
C GLN A 82 -4.64 -9.98 -14.85
N LEU A 83 -3.99 -10.80 -13.99
CA LEU A 83 -3.49 -12.12 -14.37
C LEU A 83 -4.61 -13.11 -14.66
N GLN A 84 -5.71 -13.08 -13.93
CA GLN A 84 -6.88 -13.91 -14.22
C GLN A 84 -7.46 -13.63 -15.61
N GLU A 85 -7.62 -12.35 -15.96
CA GLU A 85 -8.08 -11.96 -17.30
C GLU A 85 -7.08 -12.40 -18.40
N TYR A 86 -5.78 -12.21 -18.16
CA TYR A 86 -4.74 -12.60 -19.11
C TYR A 86 -4.77 -14.10 -19.39
N TYR A 87 -4.77 -14.93 -18.35
CA TYR A 87 -4.76 -16.38 -18.52
C TYR A 87 -6.08 -16.94 -19.07
N ALA A 88 -7.22 -16.34 -18.72
CA ALA A 88 -8.50 -16.71 -19.31
C ALA A 88 -8.51 -16.45 -20.83
N GLY A 89 -8.07 -15.26 -21.26
CA GLY A 89 -7.96 -14.91 -22.67
C GLY A 89 -6.94 -15.77 -23.43
N LEU A 90 -5.79 -16.05 -22.80
CA LEU A 90 -4.77 -16.93 -23.41
C LEU A 90 -5.31 -18.37 -23.61
N LEU A 91 -6.05 -18.91 -22.64
CA LEU A 91 -6.66 -20.22 -22.73
C LEU A 91 -7.74 -20.29 -23.82
N GLU A 92 -8.55 -19.26 -23.91
CA GLU A 92 -9.66 -19.18 -24.87
C GLU A 92 -9.17 -19.01 -26.30
N ASN A 93 -8.20 -18.12 -26.53
CA ASN A 93 -7.78 -17.70 -27.87
C ASN A 93 -6.47 -18.38 -28.35
N GLY A 94 -5.76 -19.11 -27.48
CA GLY A 94 -4.44 -19.69 -27.80
C GLY A 94 -3.36 -18.64 -28.11
N SER A 95 -3.62 -17.37 -27.78
CA SER A 95 -2.76 -16.22 -28.09
C SER A 95 -2.99 -15.09 -27.09
N ASN A 96 -1.94 -14.32 -26.82
CA ASN A 96 -2.02 -13.10 -26.01
C ASN A 96 -2.13 -11.81 -26.86
N ALA A 97 -2.34 -11.91 -28.17
CA ALA A 97 -2.34 -10.76 -29.08
C ALA A 97 -3.36 -9.69 -28.68
N GLU A 98 -4.55 -10.08 -28.23
CA GLU A 98 -5.59 -9.14 -27.77
C GLU A 98 -5.21 -8.40 -26.50
N PHE A 99 -4.30 -8.97 -25.72
CA PHE A 99 -3.82 -8.38 -24.48
C PHE A 99 -2.68 -7.37 -24.67
N SER A 100 -2.10 -7.30 -25.89
CA SER A 100 -0.91 -6.49 -26.20
C SER A 100 -1.01 -5.01 -25.79
N LYS A 101 -2.21 -4.42 -25.86
CA LYS A 101 -2.46 -3.02 -25.44
C LYS A 101 -2.58 -2.83 -23.91
N ARG A 102 -2.62 -3.91 -23.15
CA ARG A 102 -2.80 -3.95 -21.70
C ARG A 102 -1.59 -4.50 -20.97
N MET A 103 -0.47 -4.64 -21.64
CA MET A 103 0.82 -5.07 -21.09
C MET A 103 1.95 -4.20 -21.62
N HIS A 104 3.05 -4.19 -20.90
CA HIS A 104 4.28 -3.59 -21.37
C HIS A 104 4.84 -4.33 -22.59
N ASP A 105 5.41 -3.60 -23.53
CA ASP A 105 6.30 -4.16 -24.51
C ASP A 105 7.69 -4.48 -23.87
N PHE A 106 8.59 -5.04 -24.66
CA PHE A 106 9.90 -5.45 -24.17
C PHE A 106 10.72 -4.28 -23.57
N ASP A 107 10.73 -3.14 -24.27
CA ASP A 107 11.53 -1.98 -23.86
C ASP A 107 10.95 -1.28 -22.65
N SER A 108 9.66 -1.07 -22.61
CA SER A 108 8.98 -0.42 -21.49
C SER A 108 9.04 -1.28 -20.20
N LEU A 109 8.95 -2.61 -20.31
CA LEU A 109 9.16 -3.48 -19.15
C LEU A 109 10.58 -3.37 -18.62
N ASN A 110 11.59 -3.46 -19.52
CA ASN A 110 12.99 -3.34 -19.13
C ASN A 110 13.30 -1.98 -18.48
N ALA A 111 12.69 -0.90 -18.97
CA ALA A 111 12.83 0.42 -18.35
C ALA A 111 12.27 0.44 -16.91
N VAL A 112 11.09 -0.15 -16.70
CA VAL A 112 10.44 -0.20 -15.36
C VAL A 112 11.27 -0.98 -14.35
N ILE A 113 11.88 -2.10 -14.76
CA ILE A 113 12.69 -2.95 -13.86
C ILE A 113 14.15 -2.51 -13.75
N GLY A 114 14.55 -1.42 -14.41
CA GLY A 114 15.89 -0.83 -14.29
C GLY A 114 16.99 -1.59 -15.05
N THR A 115 16.64 -2.40 -16.06
CA THR A 115 17.61 -3.15 -16.87
C THR A 115 18.68 -2.29 -17.51
N PRO A 116 18.38 -1.11 -18.11
CA PRO A 116 19.40 -0.23 -18.73
C PRO A 116 20.46 0.24 -17.72
N GLU A 117 20.04 0.62 -16.52
CA GLU A 117 20.93 1.04 -15.46
C GLU A 117 21.83 -0.10 -14.98
N LEU A 118 21.25 -1.27 -14.80
CA LEU A 118 21.97 -2.48 -14.36
C LEU A 118 23.05 -2.88 -15.38
N LEU A 119 22.71 -2.88 -16.68
CA LEU A 119 23.66 -3.15 -17.77
C LEU A 119 24.75 -2.08 -17.85
N SER A 120 24.42 -0.81 -17.63
CA SER A 120 25.40 0.28 -17.60
C SER A 120 26.40 0.11 -16.44
N ILE A 121 25.96 -0.38 -15.29
CA ILE A 121 26.86 -0.68 -14.16
C ILE A 121 27.79 -1.85 -14.53
N GLY A 122 27.27 -2.89 -15.19
CA GLY A 122 28.05 -4.05 -15.63
C GLY A 122 29.24 -3.68 -16.52
N LYS A 123 29.07 -2.73 -17.46
CA LYS A 123 30.11 -2.24 -18.35
C LYS A 123 31.32 -1.60 -17.64
N LYS A 124 31.23 -1.26 -16.36
CA LYS A 124 32.37 -0.76 -15.58
C LYS A 124 33.33 -1.84 -15.14
N TYR A 125 32.97 -3.09 -15.32
CA TYR A 125 33.74 -4.26 -14.88
C TYR A 125 34.23 -5.11 -16.06
N GLU A 126 33.96 -4.70 -17.29
CA GLU A 126 34.52 -5.25 -18.54
C GLU A 126 35.82 -4.50 -18.90
#